data_86f55ba391d3bf195be5958b63c792ee
#
_entry.id   86f55ba391d3bf195be5958b63c792ee
#
_cell.length_a   1.000
_cell.length_b   1.000
_cell.length_c   1.000
_cell.angle_alpha   90.00
_cell.angle_beta   90.00
_cell.angle_gamma   90.00
#
_symmetry.space_group_name_H-M   'P 1'
#
loop_
_entity.id
_entity.type
_entity.pdbx_description
1 polymer ?
#
loop_
_entity_poly.entity_id
_entity_poly.type
_entity_poly.pdbx_seq_one_letter_code
_entity_poly.pdbx_strand_id
1 'polypeptide(L)'
;MNPNWDLSYLYKGFDDPAFLADLKRFPEEIKVEQAILDGGDDPQTKLEKLTDQQEVLGALADRLSSFCSLTQAVDANNADATKYLNVLDVIFNDSRIVSSAVTRYIGGLANLEDLIAASPKLQKVAFYLRESAENAHHTIPEAVEPWILEMSLSGGSAFSQLRDKLDSTHTANYRGQEIPLSAVRGLAYDADASVRKDAYEAEIASYKKMELPMSYCLNAVKMEARTLSKAKGYPSVLDMTLSDSRMDRATLDAMLTAIREYLPHFRRYMKAKAKLLGHQNGLPFYDLFAPVGQNVHTYTVEEAREMLVRLMGQFTPEMGKFIDNAFEQRWIDIYPREGKTGGAFCSPVHFADRSLVMTNFTGSFSDVSTIAHELGHAWHNRCLAGLPYSMIDTPMPLAETASIFNEQLLAHMVLRDASPDEQLSLLEGNLMETNQTIVDIYSRYLFETEVIDTRADHAMSVDELKDAMLRAQEASYGDGLDPEIRHPYMWACKSHYYSSGYNFYNFPYAFGELFAKGVFAQYLQKGAAFVPDYCRLLRSCGSGTIADVAASVGIDVRNPDFWRSSLEFVKGNIDKFCELVK
;
A
#
# COMPACT_ATOMS: atom_id res chain seq x y z
N MET A 1 -9.46 9.34 28.48
CA MET A 1 -9.56 8.12 27.61
C MET A 1 -8.40 7.20 27.90
N ASN A 2 -8.54 5.85 27.83
CA ASN A 2 -7.38 4.95 27.89
C ASN A 2 -6.71 4.94 26.50
N PRO A 3 -5.43 5.32 26.38
CA PRO A 3 -4.79 5.50 25.08
C PRO A 3 -4.27 4.20 24.44
N ASN A 4 -4.40 3.06 25.11
CA ASN A 4 -3.89 1.79 24.61
C ASN A 4 -5.05 0.87 24.22
N TRP A 5 -4.86 0.12 23.13
CA TRP A 5 -5.82 -0.89 22.71
C TRP A 5 -5.93 -2.06 23.69
N ASP A 6 -6.96 -2.88 23.53
CA ASP A 6 -7.22 -4.04 24.38
C ASP A 6 -7.24 -5.31 23.53
N LEU A 7 -6.26 -6.19 23.74
CA LEU A 7 -6.11 -7.47 23.05
C LEU A 7 -6.68 -8.66 23.86
N SER A 8 -7.19 -8.42 25.04
CA SER A 8 -7.64 -9.49 25.96
C SER A 8 -8.79 -10.36 25.43
N TYR A 9 -9.52 -9.87 24.43
CA TYR A 9 -10.56 -10.60 23.74
C TYR A 9 -10.00 -11.64 22.73
N LEU A 10 -8.74 -11.48 22.29
CA LEU A 10 -7.99 -12.47 21.52
C LEU A 10 -7.48 -13.57 22.47
N TYR A 11 -6.53 -13.17 23.31
CA TYR A 11 -5.94 -14.01 24.36
C TYR A 11 -5.50 -13.13 25.53
N LYS A 12 -5.41 -13.72 26.72
CA LYS A 12 -5.00 -13.01 27.95
C LYS A 12 -3.49 -12.87 28.08
N GLY A 13 -2.71 -13.64 27.32
CA GLY A 13 -1.27 -13.67 27.33
C GLY A 13 -0.75 -14.85 26.52
N PHE A 14 0.56 -14.97 26.38
CA PHE A 14 1.21 -16.10 25.66
C PHE A 14 1.16 -17.42 26.47
N ASP A 15 0.83 -17.37 27.73
CA ASP A 15 0.56 -18.50 28.62
C ASP A 15 -0.92 -18.87 28.70
N ASP A 16 -1.80 -18.14 28.03
CA ASP A 16 -3.22 -18.46 27.95
C ASP A 16 -3.43 -19.86 27.36
N PRO A 17 -4.13 -20.76 28.08
CA PRO A 17 -4.44 -22.09 27.56
C PRO A 17 -5.13 -22.06 26.19
N ALA A 18 -5.93 -21.04 25.88
CA ALA A 18 -6.58 -20.90 24.57
C ALA A 18 -5.56 -20.58 23.48
N PHE A 19 -4.58 -19.70 23.73
CA PHE A 19 -3.49 -19.41 22.79
C PHE A 19 -2.67 -20.67 22.47
N LEU A 20 -2.27 -21.39 23.51
CA LEU A 20 -1.46 -22.62 23.36
C LEU A 20 -2.24 -23.74 22.67
N ALA A 21 -3.55 -23.82 22.90
CA ALA A 21 -4.41 -24.80 22.22
C ALA A 21 -4.57 -24.46 20.72
N ASP A 22 -4.83 -23.20 20.36
CA ASP A 22 -4.95 -22.78 18.97
C ASP A 22 -3.62 -22.93 18.22
N LEU A 23 -2.48 -22.58 18.85
CA LEU A 23 -1.16 -22.76 18.28
C LEU A 23 -0.84 -24.25 17.96
N LYS A 24 -1.25 -25.15 18.85
CA LYS A 24 -1.10 -26.59 18.61
C LYS A 24 -2.06 -27.12 17.57
N ARG A 25 -3.26 -26.57 17.51
CA ARG A 25 -4.32 -26.97 16.58
C ARG A 25 -3.99 -26.60 15.13
N PHE A 26 -3.36 -25.47 14.89
CA PHE A 26 -3.14 -24.94 13.55
C PHE A 26 -2.42 -25.93 12.62
N PRO A 27 -1.24 -26.50 12.96
CA PRO A 27 -0.59 -27.49 12.12
C PRO A 27 -1.40 -28.79 11.93
N GLU A 28 -2.27 -29.16 12.88
CA GLU A 28 -3.15 -30.32 12.71
C GLU A 28 -4.26 -30.02 11.68
N GLU A 29 -4.81 -28.80 11.67
CA GLU A 29 -5.80 -28.40 10.67
C GLU A 29 -5.20 -28.30 9.25
N ILE A 30 -3.92 -27.97 9.10
CA ILE A 30 -3.22 -28.05 7.80
C ILE A 30 -3.16 -29.50 7.31
N LYS A 31 -2.91 -30.46 8.19
CA LYS A 31 -2.94 -31.90 7.85
C LYS A 31 -4.35 -32.36 7.45
N VAL A 32 -5.41 -31.80 8.07
CA VAL A 32 -6.79 -32.07 7.67
C VAL A 32 -7.04 -31.57 6.23
N GLU A 33 -6.56 -30.36 5.87
CA GLU A 33 -6.68 -29.85 4.51
C GLU A 33 -5.96 -30.76 3.50
N GLN A 34 -4.73 -31.21 3.81
CA GLN A 34 -4.01 -32.17 2.98
C GLN A 34 -4.77 -33.51 2.86
N ALA A 35 -5.35 -34.00 3.95
CA ALA A 35 -6.11 -35.25 3.93
C ALA A 35 -7.41 -35.15 3.10
N ILE A 36 -8.06 -33.99 3.08
CA ILE A 36 -9.20 -33.71 2.19
C ILE A 36 -8.73 -33.75 0.73
N LEU A 37 -7.62 -33.11 0.44
CA LEU A 37 -7.04 -33.06 -0.91
C LEU A 37 -6.70 -34.46 -1.44
N ASP A 38 -6.09 -35.30 -0.61
CA ASP A 38 -5.66 -36.67 -0.96
C ASP A 38 -6.81 -37.67 -0.94
N GLY A 39 -7.96 -37.33 -0.35
CA GLY A 39 -9.13 -38.19 -0.20
C GLY A 39 -9.78 -38.55 -1.52
N GLY A 40 -10.60 -39.59 -1.49
CA GLY A 40 -11.32 -40.14 -2.65
C GLY A 40 -12.72 -39.53 -2.90
N ASP A 41 -13.05 -38.40 -2.27
CA ASP A 41 -14.34 -37.72 -2.48
C ASP A 41 -14.50 -37.27 -3.94
N ASP A 42 -15.75 -37.17 -4.40
CA ASP A 42 -16.03 -36.53 -5.69
C ASP A 42 -15.64 -35.06 -5.68
N PRO A 43 -15.38 -34.46 -6.85
CA PRO A 43 -14.84 -33.10 -6.92
C PRO A 43 -15.69 -32.04 -6.22
N GLN A 44 -17.01 -32.12 -6.28
CA GLN A 44 -17.90 -31.16 -5.63
C GLN A 44 -17.78 -31.23 -4.11
N THR A 45 -17.93 -32.45 -3.54
CA THR A 45 -17.76 -32.67 -2.10
C THR A 45 -16.40 -32.25 -1.61
N LYS A 46 -15.31 -32.54 -2.37
CA LYS A 46 -13.96 -32.14 -2.04
C LYS A 46 -13.80 -30.63 -2.00
N LEU A 47 -14.28 -29.89 -3.00
CA LEU A 47 -14.23 -28.42 -3.03
C LEU A 47 -15.01 -27.80 -1.85
N GLU A 48 -16.19 -28.34 -1.53
CA GLU A 48 -16.97 -27.85 -0.40
C GLU A 48 -16.26 -28.06 0.94
N LYS A 49 -15.60 -29.20 1.13
CA LYS A 49 -14.79 -29.47 2.32
C LYS A 49 -13.55 -28.59 2.41
N LEU A 50 -12.85 -28.37 1.29
CA LEU A 50 -11.69 -27.46 1.22
C LEU A 50 -12.11 -26.03 1.57
N THR A 51 -13.26 -25.56 1.06
CA THR A 51 -13.83 -24.26 1.40
C THR A 51 -14.10 -24.13 2.91
N ASP A 52 -14.70 -25.15 3.54
CA ASP A 52 -14.91 -25.13 5.00
C ASP A 52 -13.58 -25.11 5.77
N GLN A 53 -12.60 -25.88 5.31
CA GLN A 53 -11.30 -25.97 5.98
C GLN A 53 -10.54 -24.66 5.90
N GLN A 54 -10.66 -23.91 4.81
CA GLN A 54 -10.07 -22.58 4.69
C GLN A 54 -10.65 -21.57 5.70
N GLU A 55 -11.95 -21.66 6.02
CA GLU A 55 -12.53 -20.84 7.08
C GLU A 55 -11.91 -21.15 8.46
N VAL A 56 -11.67 -22.44 8.73
CA VAL A 56 -11.02 -22.86 9.99
C VAL A 56 -9.57 -22.36 10.06
N LEU A 57 -8.80 -22.54 8.98
CA LEU A 57 -7.41 -22.09 8.89
C LEU A 57 -7.30 -20.57 8.94
N GLY A 58 -8.18 -19.86 8.22
CA GLY A 58 -8.24 -18.41 8.22
C GLY A 58 -8.50 -17.83 9.61
N ALA A 59 -9.46 -18.40 10.34
CA ALA A 59 -9.78 -17.96 11.69
C ALA A 59 -8.64 -18.21 12.70
N LEU A 60 -7.92 -19.32 12.59
CA LEU A 60 -6.76 -19.61 13.43
C LEU A 60 -5.60 -18.67 13.11
N ALA A 61 -5.30 -18.48 11.82
CA ALA A 61 -4.27 -17.57 11.35
C ALA A 61 -4.54 -16.14 11.81
N ASP A 62 -5.77 -15.64 11.61
CA ASP A 62 -6.20 -14.30 12.01
C ASP A 62 -6.00 -14.06 13.51
N ARG A 63 -6.49 -14.96 14.37
CA ARG A 63 -6.38 -14.81 15.83
C ARG A 63 -4.93 -14.85 16.32
N LEU A 64 -4.16 -15.84 15.90
CA LEU A 64 -2.80 -16.07 16.36
C LEU A 64 -1.85 -14.97 15.87
N SER A 65 -1.89 -14.66 14.57
CA SER A 65 -1.03 -13.64 13.98
C SER A 65 -1.36 -12.24 14.50
N SER A 66 -2.66 -11.89 14.60
CA SER A 66 -3.08 -10.59 15.15
C SER A 66 -2.60 -10.41 16.59
N PHE A 67 -2.75 -11.40 17.45
CA PHE A 67 -2.29 -11.29 18.83
C PHE A 67 -0.78 -11.08 18.94
N CYS A 68 0.01 -11.86 18.20
CA CYS A 68 1.47 -11.77 18.21
C CYS A 68 1.98 -10.46 17.61
N SER A 69 1.50 -10.11 16.41
CA SER A 69 1.97 -8.94 15.68
C SER A 69 1.55 -7.62 16.35
N LEU A 70 0.32 -7.53 16.85
CA LEU A 70 -0.18 -6.34 17.55
C LEU A 70 0.51 -6.16 18.91
N THR A 71 0.85 -7.25 19.61
CA THR A 71 1.66 -7.17 20.82
C THR A 71 3.06 -6.66 20.50
N GLN A 72 3.71 -7.18 19.46
CA GLN A 72 5.03 -6.73 19.04
C GLN A 72 5.06 -5.28 18.56
N ALA A 73 4.02 -4.85 17.83
CA ALA A 73 3.93 -3.49 17.29
C ALA A 73 3.97 -2.40 18.38
N VAL A 74 3.46 -2.68 19.56
CA VAL A 74 3.43 -1.74 20.69
C VAL A 74 4.51 -2.00 21.74
N ASP A 75 5.23 -3.11 21.62
CA ASP A 75 6.39 -3.48 22.43
C ASP A 75 7.35 -4.38 21.63
N ALA A 76 8.23 -3.75 20.84
CA ALA A 76 9.22 -4.44 20.02
C ALA A 76 10.22 -5.31 20.81
N ASN A 77 10.34 -5.08 22.13
CA ASN A 77 11.20 -5.84 23.03
C ASN A 77 10.50 -7.08 23.60
N ASN A 78 9.25 -7.33 23.25
CA ASN A 78 8.50 -8.49 23.73
C ASN A 78 9.06 -9.80 23.13
N ALA A 79 9.83 -10.52 23.93
CA ALA A 79 10.51 -11.74 23.51
C ALA A 79 9.54 -12.88 23.14
N ASP A 80 8.39 -12.98 23.82
CA ASP A 80 7.38 -14.00 23.52
C ASP A 80 6.67 -13.70 22.21
N ALA A 81 6.32 -12.44 21.93
CA ALA A 81 5.74 -12.04 20.64
C ALA A 81 6.69 -12.40 19.49
N THR A 82 7.97 -12.03 19.59
CA THR A 82 8.99 -12.37 18.59
C THR A 82 9.14 -13.88 18.42
N LYS A 83 9.19 -14.63 19.52
CA LYS A 83 9.29 -16.10 19.50
C LYS A 83 8.11 -16.73 18.75
N TYR A 84 6.90 -16.34 19.08
CA TYR A 84 5.71 -16.96 18.50
C TYR A 84 5.45 -16.51 17.06
N LEU A 85 5.84 -15.30 16.64
CA LEU A 85 5.86 -14.92 15.23
C LEU A 85 6.77 -15.85 14.41
N ASN A 86 7.98 -16.12 14.89
CA ASN A 86 8.87 -17.07 14.21
C ASN A 86 8.28 -18.50 14.15
N VAL A 87 7.55 -18.94 15.18
CA VAL A 87 6.85 -20.24 15.17
C VAL A 87 5.72 -20.22 14.12
N LEU A 88 4.95 -19.14 14.06
CA LEU A 88 3.88 -18.98 13.08
C LEU A 88 4.41 -18.92 11.64
N ASP A 89 5.57 -18.31 11.40
CA ASP A 89 6.21 -18.29 10.07
C ASP A 89 6.49 -19.71 9.55
N VAL A 90 6.94 -20.62 10.43
CA VAL A 90 7.15 -22.03 10.06
C VAL A 90 5.80 -22.69 9.70
N ILE A 91 4.77 -22.48 10.52
CA ILE A 91 3.42 -23.04 10.27
C ILE A 91 2.83 -22.48 8.97
N PHE A 92 2.99 -21.19 8.71
CA PHE A 92 2.54 -20.58 7.46
C PHE A 92 3.27 -21.12 6.23
N ASN A 93 4.56 -21.46 6.35
CA ASN A 93 5.27 -22.10 5.25
C ASN A 93 4.68 -23.48 4.92
N ASP A 94 4.37 -24.29 5.93
CA ASP A 94 3.70 -25.58 5.73
C ASP A 94 2.30 -25.38 5.09
N SER A 95 1.54 -24.39 5.56
CA SER A 95 0.22 -24.04 4.98
C SER A 95 0.32 -23.65 3.50
N ARG A 96 1.33 -22.85 3.12
CA ARG A 96 1.55 -22.45 1.71
C ARG A 96 1.78 -23.62 0.78
N ILE A 97 2.50 -24.66 1.24
CA ILE A 97 2.74 -25.89 0.45
C ILE A 97 1.40 -26.57 0.13
N VAL A 98 0.53 -26.73 1.12
CA VAL A 98 -0.77 -27.37 0.93
C VAL A 98 -1.68 -26.48 0.08
N SER A 99 -1.72 -25.18 0.33
CA SER A 99 -2.51 -24.21 -0.48
C SER A 99 -2.10 -24.21 -1.94
N SER A 100 -0.79 -24.34 -2.24
CA SER A 100 -0.28 -24.48 -3.61
C SER A 100 -0.78 -25.78 -4.27
N ALA A 101 -0.86 -26.88 -3.51
CA ALA A 101 -1.42 -28.14 -4.00
C ALA A 101 -2.93 -28.03 -4.24
N VAL A 102 -3.68 -27.34 -3.37
CA VAL A 102 -5.11 -27.03 -3.55
C VAL A 102 -5.32 -26.21 -4.82
N THR A 103 -4.52 -25.17 -5.05
CA THR A 103 -4.56 -24.35 -6.27
C THR A 103 -4.36 -25.20 -7.52
N ARG A 104 -3.36 -26.07 -7.54
CA ARG A 104 -3.14 -27.00 -8.66
C ARG A 104 -4.30 -27.98 -8.88
N TYR A 105 -4.89 -28.49 -7.78
CA TYR A 105 -6.07 -29.33 -7.86
C TYR A 105 -7.25 -28.62 -8.52
N ILE A 106 -7.54 -27.38 -8.07
CA ILE A 106 -8.63 -26.56 -8.63
C ILE A 106 -8.40 -26.30 -10.11
N GLY A 107 -7.17 -25.93 -10.52
CA GLY A 107 -6.79 -25.70 -11.93
C GLY A 107 -6.86 -26.94 -12.81
N GLY A 108 -6.79 -28.15 -12.23
CA GLY A 108 -6.98 -29.41 -12.95
C GLY A 108 -8.42 -29.79 -13.22
N LEU A 109 -9.41 -29.06 -12.69
CA LEU A 109 -10.84 -29.40 -12.83
C LEU A 109 -11.42 -28.85 -14.13
N ALA A 110 -11.62 -29.71 -15.14
CA ALA A 110 -12.17 -29.32 -16.44
C ALA A 110 -13.64 -28.81 -16.37
N ASN A 111 -14.38 -29.15 -15.31
CA ASN A 111 -15.79 -28.82 -15.11
C ASN A 111 -16.04 -27.89 -13.93
N LEU A 112 -15.08 -27.04 -13.58
CA LEU A 112 -15.15 -26.15 -12.40
C LEU A 112 -16.42 -25.29 -12.40
N GLU A 113 -16.82 -24.72 -13.54
CA GLU A 113 -18.01 -23.88 -13.64
C GLU A 113 -19.31 -24.65 -13.36
N ASP A 114 -19.40 -25.92 -13.80
CA ASP A 114 -20.56 -26.77 -13.50
C ASP A 114 -20.64 -27.08 -11.99
N LEU A 115 -19.48 -27.33 -11.35
CA LEU A 115 -19.40 -27.55 -9.90
C LEU A 115 -19.81 -26.32 -9.10
N ILE A 116 -19.35 -25.14 -9.52
CA ILE A 116 -19.75 -23.87 -8.91
C ILE A 116 -21.26 -23.67 -9.07
N ALA A 117 -21.80 -23.86 -10.27
CA ALA A 117 -23.22 -23.66 -10.54
C ALA A 117 -24.11 -24.61 -9.73
N ALA A 118 -23.65 -25.85 -9.47
CA ALA A 118 -24.39 -26.87 -8.75
C ALA A 118 -24.44 -26.67 -7.22
N SER A 119 -23.51 -25.86 -6.64
CA SER A 119 -23.40 -25.70 -5.18
C SER A 119 -23.59 -24.26 -4.74
N PRO A 120 -24.62 -23.94 -3.94
CA PRO A 120 -24.78 -22.62 -3.34
C PRO A 120 -23.61 -22.19 -2.43
N LYS A 121 -22.85 -23.16 -1.88
CA LYS A 121 -21.65 -22.89 -1.11
C LYS A 121 -20.53 -22.39 -2.02
N LEU A 122 -20.24 -23.12 -3.10
CA LEU A 122 -19.17 -22.78 -4.04
C LEU A 122 -19.47 -21.48 -4.79
N GLN A 123 -20.74 -21.15 -5.04
CA GLN A 123 -21.14 -19.86 -5.61
C GLN A 123 -20.71 -18.68 -4.74
N LYS A 124 -20.69 -18.82 -3.41
CA LYS A 124 -20.25 -17.74 -2.51
C LYS A 124 -18.76 -17.45 -2.61
N VAL A 125 -17.96 -18.40 -3.04
CA VAL A 125 -16.51 -18.31 -3.21
C VAL A 125 -16.08 -18.47 -4.68
N ALA A 126 -17.01 -18.25 -5.61
CA ALA A 126 -16.80 -18.50 -7.03
C ALA A 126 -15.61 -17.72 -7.60
N PHE A 127 -15.40 -16.46 -7.18
CA PHE A 127 -14.25 -15.67 -7.62
C PHE A 127 -12.94 -16.30 -7.18
N TYR A 128 -12.80 -16.67 -5.91
CA TYR A 128 -11.61 -17.35 -5.38
C TYR A 128 -11.30 -18.64 -6.16
N LEU A 129 -12.31 -19.46 -6.46
CA LEU A 129 -12.12 -20.70 -7.21
C LEU A 129 -11.64 -20.45 -8.64
N ARG A 130 -12.20 -19.45 -9.32
CA ARG A 130 -11.78 -19.06 -10.67
C ARG A 130 -10.39 -18.47 -10.68
N GLU A 131 -10.08 -17.59 -9.74
CA GLU A 131 -8.76 -17.00 -9.57
C GLU A 131 -7.70 -18.08 -9.26
N SER A 132 -8.04 -19.06 -8.39
CA SER A 132 -7.17 -20.21 -8.12
C SER A 132 -6.92 -21.06 -9.37
N ALA A 133 -7.96 -21.30 -10.19
CA ALA A 133 -7.81 -22.01 -11.44
C ALA A 133 -6.91 -21.27 -12.44
N GLU A 134 -7.04 -19.94 -12.55
CA GLU A 134 -6.17 -19.13 -13.39
C GLU A 134 -4.72 -19.11 -12.86
N ASN A 135 -4.54 -18.92 -11.56
CA ASN A 135 -3.22 -18.93 -10.93
C ASN A 135 -2.49 -20.28 -11.10
N ALA A 136 -3.24 -21.39 -11.21
CA ALA A 136 -2.64 -22.69 -11.49
C ALA A 136 -1.90 -22.76 -12.84
N HIS A 137 -2.31 -21.97 -13.84
CA HIS A 137 -1.61 -21.84 -15.12
C HIS A 137 -0.27 -21.11 -15.01
N HIS A 138 -0.06 -20.36 -13.93
CA HIS A 138 1.12 -19.56 -13.65
C HIS A 138 2.01 -20.15 -12.54
N THR A 139 1.87 -21.44 -12.28
CA THR A 139 2.75 -22.16 -11.34
C THR A 139 4.03 -22.61 -12.01
N ILE A 140 5.13 -22.58 -11.27
CA ILE A 140 6.40 -23.18 -11.71
C ILE A 140 6.25 -24.71 -11.66
N PRO A 141 6.80 -25.47 -12.64
CA PRO A 141 6.78 -26.93 -12.57
C PRO A 141 7.38 -27.46 -11.26
N GLU A 142 6.68 -28.38 -10.60
CA GLU A 142 7.03 -28.91 -9.29
C GLU A 142 8.48 -29.43 -9.19
N ALA A 143 8.99 -30.03 -10.24
CA ALA A 143 10.36 -30.53 -10.30
C ALA A 143 11.44 -29.42 -10.28
N VAL A 144 11.08 -28.19 -10.63
CA VAL A 144 11.99 -27.04 -10.77
C VAL A 144 11.81 -26.04 -9.62
N GLU A 145 10.63 -25.98 -9.04
CA GLU A 145 10.27 -25.02 -8.00
C GLU A 145 11.25 -25.00 -6.81
N PRO A 146 11.68 -26.15 -6.21
CA PRO A 146 12.65 -26.15 -5.12
C PRO A 146 13.99 -25.54 -5.49
N TRP A 147 14.48 -25.79 -6.71
CA TRP A 147 15.74 -25.23 -7.18
C TRP A 147 15.67 -23.72 -7.37
N ILE A 148 14.54 -23.22 -7.86
CA ILE A 148 14.32 -21.77 -8.01
C ILE A 148 14.30 -21.12 -6.64
N LEU A 149 13.60 -21.70 -5.66
CA LEU A 149 13.53 -21.19 -4.30
C LEU A 149 14.92 -21.15 -3.62
N GLU A 150 15.70 -22.23 -3.72
CA GLU A 150 17.07 -22.27 -3.18
C GLU A 150 17.99 -21.25 -3.86
N MET A 151 17.92 -21.13 -5.18
CA MET A 151 18.73 -20.16 -5.93
C MET A 151 18.32 -18.71 -5.62
N SER A 152 17.05 -18.44 -5.35
CA SER A 152 16.58 -17.11 -4.95
C SER A 152 17.21 -16.66 -3.64
N LEU A 153 17.53 -17.56 -2.72
CA LEU A 153 18.21 -17.22 -1.45
C LEU A 153 19.60 -16.62 -1.67
N SER A 154 20.33 -17.08 -2.68
CA SER A 154 21.64 -16.53 -3.08
C SER A 154 21.57 -15.53 -4.24
N GLY A 155 20.41 -15.41 -4.88
CA GLY A 155 20.06 -14.48 -5.96
C GLY A 155 19.35 -13.23 -5.46
N GLY A 156 18.12 -13.02 -5.90
CA GLY A 156 17.34 -11.81 -5.61
C GLY A 156 17.22 -11.48 -4.13
N SER A 157 16.98 -12.49 -3.29
CA SER A 157 16.87 -12.28 -1.84
C SER A 157 18.18 -11.78 -1.23
N ALA A 158 19.32 -12.36 -1.62
CA ALA A 158 20.64 -11.93 -1.13
C ALA A 158 20.97 -10.50 -1.59
N PHE A 159 20.66 -10.14 -2.83
CA PHE A 159 20.90 -8.79 -3.36
C PHE A 159 19.93 -7.76 -2.77
N SER A 160 18.69 -8.14 -2.48
CA SER A 160 17.76 -7.29 -1.73
C SER A 160 18.29 -7.01 -0.32
N GLN A 161 18.70 -8.05 0.42
CA GLN A 161 19.29 -7.90 1.75
C GLN A 161 20.59 -7.09 1.72
N LEU A 162 21.45 -7.28 0.71
CA LEU A 162 22.66 -6.48 0.54
C LEU A 162 22.33 -5.01 0.35
N ARG A 163 21.36 -4.69 -0.50
CA ARG A 163 20.85 -3.32 -0.69
C ARG A 163 20.40 -2.72 0.65
N ASP A 164 19.57 -3.45 1.40
CA ASP A 164 19.04 -2.96 2.68
C ASP A 164 20.16 -2.75 3.71
N LYS A 165 21.15 -3.63 3.71
CA LYS A 165 22.33 -3.48 4.57
C LYS A 165 23.18 -2.27 4.17
N LEU A 166 23.41 -2.07 2.87
CA LEU A 166 24.11 -0.89 2.35
C LEU A 166 23.41 0.39 2.76
N ASP A 167 22.09 0.48 2.54
CA ASP A 167 21.28 1.67 2.86
C ASP A 167 21.25 1.97 4.37
N SER A 168 20.98 0.93 5.20
CA SER A 168 20.82 1.09 6.65
C SER A 168 22.12 1.42 7.39
N THR A 169 23.27 1.04 6.85
CA THR A 169 24.59 1.31 7.46
C THR A 169 25.30 2.51 6.84
N HIS A 170 24.70 3.11 5.78
CA HIS A 170 25.31 4.21 5.07
C HIS A 170 25.20 5.52 5.83
N THR A 171 26.29 6.28 5.80
CA THR A 171 26.36 7.63 6.39
C THR A 171 26.65 8.67 5.32
N ALA A 172 26.19 9.89 5.54
CA ALA A 172 26.53 11.06 4.73
C ALA A 172 27.20 12.10 5.60
N ASN A 173 28.15 12.84 4.99
CA ASN A 173 28.79 13.96 5.66
C ASN A 173 27.91 15.21 5.55
N TYR A 174 27.16 15.48 6.60
CA TYR A 174 26.33 16.67 6.71
C TYR A 174 27.01 17.72 7.58
N ARG A 175 27.37 18.85 7.00
CA ARG A 175 28.04 20.00 7.69
C ARG A 175 29.27 19.57 8.52
N GLY A 176 30.06 18.61 7.99
CA GLY A 176 31.26 18.11 8.65
C GLY A 176 31.04 16.99 9.67
N GLN A 177 29.83 16.51 9.82
CA GLN A 177 29.47 15.38 10.69
C GLN A 177 28.96 14.19 9.86
N GLU A 178 29.46 13.00 10.17
CA GLU A 178 28.93 11.75 9.60
C GLU A 178 27.65 11.36 10.35
N ILE A 179 26.50 11.43 9.67
CA ILE A 179 25.20 11.04 10.24
C ILE A 179 24.52 9.99 9.34
N PRO A 180 23.58 9.18 9.85
CA PRO A 180 22.86 8.20 9.05
C PRO A 180 22.18 8.84 7.84
N LEU A 181 22.23 8.16 6.69
CA LEU A 181 21.59 8.66 5.46
C LEU A 181 20.10 8.93 5.64
N SER A 182 19.39 8.08 6.39
CA SER A 182 17.98 8.29 6.73
C SER A 182 17.72 9.60 7.48
N ALA A 183 18.62 9.98 8.38
CA ALA A 183 18.52 11.26 9.10
C ALA A 183 18.74 12.45 8.15
N VAL A 184 19.72 12.36 7.24
CA VAL A 184 19.95 13.39 6.21
C VAL A 184 18.73 13.58 5.34
N ARG A 185 18.11 12.49 4.89
CA ARG A 185 16.91 12.53 4.05
C ARG A 185 15.70 13.11 4.79
N GLY A 186 15.61 12.90 6.11
CA GLY A 186 14.59 13.54 6.94
C GLY A 186 14.66 15.06 6.96
N LEU A 187 15.86 15.64 6.76
CA LEU A 187 16.04 17.09 6.70
C LEU A 187 15.42 17.75 5.46
N ALA A 188 14.95 16.99 4.48
CA ALA A 188 14.20 17.51 3.33
C ALA A 188 12.89 18.21 3.73
N TYR A 189 12.39 17.97 4.92
CA TYR A 189 11.18 18.59 5.49
C TYR A 189 11.47 19.79 6.41
N ASP A 190 12.74 20.14 6.60
CA ASP A 190 13.11 21.26 7.49
C ASP A 190 12.57 22.59 6.96
N ALA A 191 12.20 23.49 7.86
CA ALA A 191 11.72 24.82 7.49
C ALA A 191 12.82 25.70 6.87
N ASP A 192 14.09 25.51 7.28
CA ASP A 192 15.23 26.27 6.77
C ASP A 192 15.71 25.72 5.41
N ALA A 193 15.62 26.54 4.38
CA ALA A 193 16.08 26.22 3.03
C ALA A 193 17.56 25.82 2.95
N SER A 194 18.43 26.40 3.80
CA SER A 194 19.85 26.03 3.84
C SER A 194 20.06 24.61 4.36
N VAL A 195 19.25 24.20 5.34
CA VAL A 195 19.26 22.82 5.88
C VAL A 195 18.87 21.83 4.79
N ARG A 196 17.77 22.07 4.07
CA ARG A 196 17.30 21.18 2.99
C ARG A 196 18.31 21.06 1.87
N LYS A 197 18.90 22.20 1.44
CA LYS A 197 19.91 22.22 0.39
C LYS A 197 21.19 21.48 0.79
N ASP A 198 21.75 21.77 1.96
CA ASP A 198 22.96 21.12 2.45
C ASP A 198 22.75 19.62 2.65
N ALA A 199 21.55 19.21 3.09
CA ALA A 199 21.17 17.82 3.23
C ALA A 199 21.10 17.11 1.87
N TYR A 200 20.48 17.71 0.86
CA TYR A 200 20.47 17.20 -0.50
C TYR A 200 21.89 17.03 -1.08
N GLU A 201 22.76 18.02 -0.93
CA GLU A 201 24.14 17.96 -1.41
C GLU A 201 24.91 16.81 -0.71
N ALA A 202 24.74 16.67 0.60
CA ALA A 202 25.31 15.57 1.38
C ALA A 202 24.76 14.20 0.94
N GLU A 203 23.47 14.09 0.69
CA GLU A 203 22.81 12.87 0.17
C GLU A 203 23.41 12.48 -1.18
N ILE A 204 23.40 13.38 -2.17
CA ILE A 204 23.94 13.13 -3.52
C ILE A 204 25.41 12.71 -3.46
N ALA A 205 26.23 13.40 -2.67
CA ALA A 205 27.64 13.06 -2.51
C ALA A 205 27.85 11.68 -1.87
N SER A 206 26.95 11.27 -0.98
CA SER A 206 27.03 10.00 -0.28
C SER A 206 26.77 8.81 -1.22
N TYR A 207 25.79 8.91 -2.12
CA TYR A 207 25.45 7.83 -3.06
C TYR A 207 26.59 7.44 -4.00
N LYS A 208 27.52 8.34 -4.31
CA LYS A 208 28.72 8.00 -5.12
C LYS A 208 29.56 6.88 -4.51
N LYS A 209 29.49 6.68 -3.19
CA LYS A 209 30.26 5.63 -2.49
C LYS A 209 29.60 4.26 -2.63
N MET A 210 28.29 4.20 -2.92
CA MET A 210 27.52 2.96 -2.97
C MET A 210 26.82 2.70 -4.32
N GLU A 211 26.95 3.61 -5.30
CA GLU A 211 26.29 3.50 -6.61
C GLU A 211 26.63 2.19 -7.33
N LEU A 212 27.91 1.76 -7.28
CA LEU A 212 28.32 0.53 -7.95
C LEU A 212 27.67 -0.72 -7.33
N PRO A 213 27.82 -1.03 -6.03
CA PRO A 213 27.14 -2.20 -5.46
C PRO A 213 25.62 -2.12 -5.58
N MET A 214 25.01 -0.93 -5.45
CA MET A 214 23.56 -0.76 -5.65
C MET A 214 23.14 -1.09 -7.08
N SER A 215 23.92 -0.70 -8.10
CA SER A 215 23.60 -1.06 -9.49
C SER A 215 23.63 -2.57 -9.72
N TYR A 216 24.57 -3.29 -9.12
CA TYR A 216 24.61 -4.76 -9.16
C TYR A 216 23.38 -5.38 -8.48
N CYS A 217 22.97 -4.85 -7.31
CA CYS A 217 21.75 -5.31 -6.63
C CYS A 217 20.52 -5.15 -7.52
N LEU A 218 20.34 -3.97 -8.11
CA LEU A 218 19.19 -3.69 -8.98
C LEU A 218 19.16 -4.61 -10.21
N ASN A 219 20.28 -4.72 -10.90
CA ASN A 219 20.40 -5.57 -12.09
C ASN A 219 20.14 -7.06 -11.78
N ALA A 220 20.62 -7.55 -10.65
CA ALA A 220 20.41 -8.94 -10.22
C ALA A 220 18.93 -9.22 -9.94
N VAL A 221 18.31 -8.36 -9.12
CA VAL A 221 16.89 -8.48 -8.76
C VAL A 221 15.99 -8.41 -10.00
N LYS A 222 16.23 -7.47 -10.92
CA LYS A 222 15.40 -7.33 -12.12
C LYS A 222 15.62 -8.47 -13.13
N MET A 223 16.81 -9.07 -13.16
CA MET A 223 17.01 -10.30 -13.95
C MET A 223 16.26 -11.49 -13.38
N GLU A 224 16.25 -11.66 -12.06
CA GLU A 224 15.48 -12.71 -11.40
C GLU A 224 13.97 -12.52 -11.67
N ALA A 225 13.45 -11.29 -11.51
CA ALA A 225 12.06 -10.99 -11.82
C ALA A 225 11.66 -11.38 -13.25
N ARG A 226 12.51 -11.08 -14.24
CA ARG A 226 12.30 -11.50 -15.64
C ARG A 226 12.31 -13.01 -15.79
N THR A 227 13.23 -13.69 -15.11
CA THR A 227 13.35 -15.15 -15.15
C THR A 227 12.11 -15.82 -14.56
N LEU A 228 11.64 -15.33 -13.41
CA LEU A 228 10.43 -15.82 -12.74
C LEU A 228 9.17 -15.57 -13.58
N SER A 229 9.01 -14.37 -14.13
CA SER A 229 7.90 -14.05 -15.02
C SER A 229 7.84 -15.03 -16.20
N LYS A 230 8.98 -15.28 -16.85
CA LYS A 230 9.07 -16.24 -17.95
C LYS A 230 8.78 -17.69 -17.50
N ALA A 231 9.32 -18.11 -16.34
CA ALA A 231 9.11 -19.45 -15.81
C ALA A 231 7.63 -19.70 -15.45
N LYS A 232 6.94 -18.67 -15.01
CA LYS A 232 5.49 -18.68 -14.73
C LYS A 232 4.62 -18.49 -15.98
N GLY A 233 5.20 -18.32 -17.17
CA GLY A 233 4.47 -18.20 -18.42
C GLY A 233 3.83 -16.83 -18.69
N TYR A 234 4.20 -15.79 -17.94
CA TYR A 234 3.72 -14.42 -18.21
C TYR A 234 4.44 -13.80 -19.41
N PRO A 235 3.75 -12.98 -20.24
CA PRO A 235 4.37 -12.28 -21.37
C PRO A 235 5.47 -11.30 -20.93
N SER A 236 5.29 -10.63 -19.78
CA SER A 236 6.24 -9.68 -19.21
C SER A 236 6.17 -9.65 -17.69
N VAL A 237 7.15 -9.00 -17.05
CA VAL A 237 7.12 -8.73 -15.61
C VAL A 237 5.92 -7.84 -15.24
N LEU A 238 5.55 -6.91 -16.11
CA LEU A 238 4.38 -6.05 -15.87
C LEU A 238 3.07 -6.86 -15.92
N ASP A 239 2.93 -7.81 -16.86
CA ASP A 239 1.73 -8.65 -16.91
C ASP A 239 1.60 -9.55 -15.67
N MET A 240 2.73 -10.05 -15.12
CA MET A 240 2.74 -10.73 -13.84
C MET A 240 2.23 -9.83 -12.71
N THR A 241 2.75 -8.60 -12.61
CA THR A 241 2.30 -7.64 -11.58
C THR A 241 0.84 -7.25 -11.75
N LEU A 242 0.35 -7.11 -12.97
CA LEU A 242 -1.06 -6.81 -13.25
C LEU A 242 -1.96 -7.96 -12.80
N SER A 243 -1.57 -9.20 -13.06
CA SER A 243 -2.28 -10.39 -12.58
C SER A 243 -2.36 -10.41 -11.05
N ASP A 244 -1.23 -10.25 -10.37
CA ASP A 244 -1.17 -10.19 -8.90
C ASP A 244 -2.00 -9.02 -8.31
N SER A 245 -2.18 -7.96 -9.09
CA SER A 245 -2.99 -6.78 -8.73
C SER A 245 -4.47 -6.90 -9.12
N ARG A 246 -4.92 -8.01 -9.70
CA ARG A 246 -6.25 -8.19 -10.28
C ARG A 246 -6.63 -7.08 -11.25
N MET A 247 -5.65 -6.54 -11.98
CA MET A 247 -5.78 -5.41 -12.91
C MET A 247 -5.48 -5.85 -14.35
N ASP A 248 -6.22 -5.31 -15.31
CA ASP A 248 -5.89 -5.49 -16.72
C ASP A 248 -5.08 -4.32 -17.30
N ARG A 249 -4.47 -4.55 -18.45
CA ARG A 249 -3.64 -3.56 -19.16
C ARG A 249 -4.45 -2.32 -19.56
N ALA A 250 -5.72 -2.49 -19.98
CA ALA A 250 -6.56 -1.39 -20.40
C ALA A 250 -6.83 -0.40 -19.25
N THR A 251 -7.03 -0.91 -18.04
CA THR A 251 -7.17 -0.10 -16.82
C THR A 251 -5.91 0.70 -16.52
N LEU A 252 -4.73 0.07 -16.55
CA LEU A 252 -3.47 0.77 -16.34
C LEU A 252 -3.24 1.86 -17.41
N ASP A 253 -3.43 1.52 -18.68
CA ASP A 253 -3.21 2.44 -19.80
C ASP A 253 -4.16 3.64 -19.76
N ALA A 254 -5.42 3.44 -19.35
CA ALA A 254 -6.39 4.51 -19.16
C ALA A 254 -5.93 5.49 -18.07
N MET A 255 -5.50 4.98 -16.91
CA MET A 255 -4.97 5.79 -15.82
C MET A 255 -3.72 6.57 -16.23
N LEU A 256 -2.72 5.89 -16.81
CA LEU A 256 -1.47 6.54 -17.25
C LEU A 256 -1.71 7.58 -18.36
N THR A 257 -2.72 7.38 -19.20
CA THR A 257 -3.12 8.38 -20.20
C THR A 257 -3.63 9.63 -19.55
N ALA A 258 -4.55 9.51 -18.59
CA ALA A 258 -5.06 10.66 -17.86
C ALA A 258 -3.95 11.36 -17.06
N ILE A 259 -3.08 10.62 -16.38
CA ILE A 259 -1.93 11.20 -15.65
C ILE A 259 -1.10 12.08 -16.59
N ARG A 260 -0.69 11.55 -17.76
CA ARG A 260 0.11 12.31 -18.73
C ARG A 260 -0.55 13.61 -19.18
N GLU A 261 -1.85 13.59 -19.41
CA GLU A 261 -2.63 14.77 -19.80
C GLU A 261 -2.64 15.85 -18.70
N TYR A 262 -2.58 15.46 -17.43
CA TYR A 262 -2.65 16.37 -16.28
C TYR A 262 -1.30 16.81 -15.70
N LEU A 263 -0.18 16.22 -16.11
CA LEU A 263 1.16 16.65 -15.67
C LEU A 263 1.39 18.17 -15.79
N PRO A 264 0.91 18.88 -16.84
CA PRO A 264 1.08 20.33 -16.92
C PRO A 264 0.47 21.10 -15.74
N HIS A 265 -0.60 20.59 -15.11
CA HIS A 265 -1.20 21.21 -13.94
C HIS A 265 -0.33 21.05 -12.69
N PHE A 266 0.27 19.87 -12.48
CA PHE A 266 1.25 19.64 -11.42
C PHE A 266 2.49 20.51 -11.59
N ARG A 267 3.00 20.65 -12.82
CA ARG A 267 4.11 21.56 -13.14
C ARG A 267 3.78 23.01 -12.78
N ARG A 268 2.53 23.45 -13.00
CA ARG A 268 2.06 24.77 -12.59
C ARG A 268 2.06 24.92 -11.06
N TYR A 269 1.63 23.90 -10.30
CA TYR A 269 1.73 23.88 -8.85
C TYR A 269 3.17 24.02 -8.39
N MET A 270 4.08 23.20 -8.92
CA MET A 270 5.50 23.25 -8.57
C MET A 270 6.13 24.62 -8.88
N LYS A 271 5.80 25.23 -10.01
CA LYS A 271 6.25 26.58 -10.34
C LYS A 271 5.70 27.65 -9.39
N ALA A 272 4.46 27.53 -8.96
CA ALA A 272 3.87 28.42 -7.98
C ALA A 272 4.57 28.29 -6.62
N LYS A 273 4.83 27.06 -6.16
CA LYS A 273 5.63 26.77 -4.96
C LYS A 273 7.06 27.28 -5.10
N ALA A 274 7.72 27.06 -6.24
CA ALA A 274 9.06 27.58 -6.53
C ALA A 274 9.13 29.10 -6.38
N LYS A 275 8.18 29.83 -7.01
CA LYS A 275 8.10 31.29 -6.89
C LYS A 275 7.91 31.76 -5.44
N LEU A 276 7.05 31.08 -4.68
CA LEU A 276 6.82 31.39 -3.26
C LEU A 276 8.11 31.21 -2.43
N LEU A 277 8.92 30.20 -2.76
CA LEU A 277 10.21 29.93 -2.12
C LEU A 277 11.38 30.75 -2.70
N GLY A 278 11.13 31.63 -3.69
CA GLY A 278 12.14 32.55 -4.25
C GLY A 278 12.95 31.99 -5.43
N HIS A 279 12.56 30.86 -6.02
CA HIS A 279 13.22 30.26 -7.18
C HIS A 279 12.68 30.77 -8.51
N GLN A 280 13.53 30.82 -9.55
CA GLN A 280 13.20 31.37 -10.87
C GLN A 280 13.11 30.31 -11.98
N ASN A 281 13.88 29.19 -11.84
CA ASN A 281 14.04 28.19 -12.90
C ASN A 281 13.23 26.90 -12.70
N GLY A 282 12.20 26.94 -11.87
CA GLY A 282 11.48 25.76 -11.40
C GLY A 282 11.84 25.42 -9.95
N LEU A 283 11.23 24.39 -9.40
CA LEU A 283 11.44 23.98 -8.02
C LEU A 283 12.69 23.11 -7.92
N PRO A 284 13.72 23.46 -7.14
CA PRO A 284 14.85 22.57 -6.87
C PRO A 284 14.34 21.27 -6.21
N PHE A 285 14.96 20.14 -6.53
CA PHE A 285 14.54 18.85 -5.99
C PHE A 285 14.50 18.83 -4.45
N TYR A 286 15.44 19.52 -3.80
CA TYR A 286 15.49 19.60 -2.33
C TYR A 286 14.36 20.40 -1.69
N ASP A 287 13.59 21.15 -2.48
CA ASP A 287 12.44 21.94 -2.01
C ASP A 287 11.07 21.28 -2.34
N LEU A 288 11.07 20.07 -2.89
CA LEU A 288 9.82 19.33 -3.12
C LEU A 288 9.00 19.18 -1.83
N PHE A 289 9.69 18.94 -0.71
CA PHE A 289 9.08 18.75 0.61
C PHE A 289 9.16 19.98 1.52
N ALA A 290 9.60 21.12 0.99
CA ALA A 290 9.65 22.35 1.75
C ALA A 290 8.26 22.72 2.28
N PRO A 291 8.08 22.91 3.61
CA PRO A 291 6.79 23.29 4.16
C PRO A 291 6.41 24.72 3.71
N VAL A 292 5.11 24.92 3.47
CA VAL A 292 4.55 26.22 3.11
C VAL A 292 3.38 26.52 4.05
N GLY A 293 3.32 27.73 4.56
CA GLY A 293 2.32 28.16 5.53
C GLY A 293 2.70 27.79 6.97
N GLN A 294 1.84 28.16 7.90
CA GLN A 294 1.99 27.84 9.30
C GLN A 294 0.71 27.21 9.80
N ASN A 295 0.76 25.96 10.21
CA ASN A 295 -0.32 25.36 10.99
C ASN A 295 0.12 25.34 12.46
N VAL A 296 -0.46 26.21 13.27
CA VAL A 296 -0.03 26.45 14.66
C VAL A 296 -0.95 25.74 15.65
N HIS A 297 -2.08 25.15 15.18
CA HIS A 297 -3.02 24.50 16.08
C HIS A 297 -2.52 23.11 16.46
N THR A 298 -2.48 22.88 17.78
CA THR A 298 -2.18 21.55 18.33
C THR A 298 -3.46 20.95 18.85
N TYR A 299 -3.82 19.79 18.34
CA TYR A 299 -5.03 19.06 18.68
C TYR A 299 -4.77 18.13 19.87
N THR A 300 -5.72 18.07 20.80
CA THR A 300 -5.83 16.94 21.74
C THR A 300 -6.52 15.76 21.06
N VAL A 301 -6.38 14.57 21.63
CA VAL A 301 -7.07 13.37 21.11
C VAL A 301 -8.59 13.51 21.23
N GLU A 302 -9.07 14.16 22.27
CA GLU A 302 -10.48 14.45 22.48
C GLU A 302 -11.03 15.36 21.37
N GLU A 303 -10.31 16.44 21.01
CA GLU A 303 -10.68 17.32 19.90
C GLU A 303 -10.63 16.59 18.55
N ALA A 304 -9.62 15.73 18.32
CA ALA A 304 -9.52 14.90 17.14
C ALA A 304 -10.73 13.93 17.04
N ARG A 305 -11.09 13.25 18.14
CA ARG A 305 -12.28 12.39 18.20
C ARG A 305 -13.55 13.16 17.86
N GLU A 306 -13.79 14.29 18.55
CA GLU A 306 -14.99 15.11 18.33
C GLU A 306 -15.08 15.59 16.87
N MET A 307 -13.95 16.03 16.31
CA MET A 307 -13.86 16.45 14.90
C MET A 307 -14.22 15.30 13.97
N LEU A 308 -13.56 14.14 14.11
CA LEU A 308 -13.76 12.99 13.23
C LEU A 308 -15.20 12.46 13.33
N VAL A 309 -15.74 12.28 14.54
CA VAL A 309 -17.12 11.83 14.75
C VAL A 309 -18.11 12.80 14.07
N ARG A 310 -17.92 14.10 14.27
CA ARG A 310 -18.79 15.14 13.69
C ARG A 310 -18.69 15.18 12.16
N LEU A 311 -17.47 15.18 11.60
CA LEU A 311 -17.27 15.36 10.16
C LEU A 311 -17.64 14.09 9.39
N MET A 312 -17.17 12.92 9.83
CA MET A 312 -17.52 11.64 9.20
C MET A 312 -19.00 11.28 9.39
N GLY A 313 -19.61 11.77 10.50
CA GLY A 313 -21.05 11.67 10.73
C GLY A 313 -21.89 12.46 9.73
N GLN A 314 -21.33 13.45 9.02
CA GLN A 314 -22.00 14.14 7.91
C GLN A 314 -22.03 13.30 6.64
N PHE A 315 -21.03 12.41 6.43
CA PHE A 315 -21.07 11.45 5.33
C PHE A 315 -22.15 10.40 5.58
N THR A 316 -22.14 9.74 6.73
CA THR A 316 -23.24 8.90 7.22
C THR A 316 -23.22 8.82 8.76
N PRO A 317 -24.39 8.91 9.41
CA PRO A 317 -24.48 8.76 10.87
C PRO A 317 -23.87 7.45 11.39
N GLU A 318 -23.90 6.38 10.58
CA GLU A 318 -23.32 5.08 10.92
C GLU A 318 -21.80 5.16 11.02
N MET A 319 -21.12 5.90 10.11
CA MET A 319 -19.67 6.08 10.16
C MET A 319 -19.26 6.91 11.37
N GLY A 320 -20.00 7.99 11.69
CA GLY A 320 -19.74 8.75 12.90
C GLY A 320 -19.83 7.91 14.18
N LYS A 321 -20.88 7.08 14.29
CA LYS A 321 -21.04 6.13 15.41
C LYS A 321 -19.95 5.07 15.45
N PHE A 322 -19.54 4.57 14.28
CA PHE A 322 -18.47 3.57 14.16
C PHE A 322 -17.14 4.13 14.67
N ILE A 323 -16.80 5.35 14.27
CA ILE A 323 -15.59 6.05 14.74
C ILE A 323 -15.64 6.28 16.25
N ASP A 324 -16.76 6.78 16.75
CA ASP A 324 -16.93 6.99 18.19
C ASP A 324 -16.74 5.70 19.00
N ASN A 325 -17.34 4.59 18.51
CA ASN A 325 -17.18 3.27 19.08
C ASN A 325 -15.72 2.77 19.05
N ALA A 326 -14.95 3.07 17.98
CA ALA A 326 -13.55 2.68 17.91
C ALA A 326 -12.71 3.30 19.05
N PHE A 327 -12.97 4.55 19.39
CA PHE A 327 -12.35 5.19 20.55
C PHE A 327 -12.86 4.62 21.89
N GLU A 328 -14.17 4.42 22.04
CA GLU A 328 -14.77 3.89 23.28
C GLU A 328 -14.33 2.45 23.58
N GLN A 329 -14.28 1.60 22.57
CA GLN A 329 -13.90 0.19 22.69
C GLN A 329 -12.39 -0.04 22.66
N ARG A 330 -11.60 1.03 22.72
CA ARG A 330 -10.12 0.95 22.75
C ARG A 330 -9.54 0.17 21.57
N TRP A 331 -9.99 0.50 20.37
CA TRP A 331 -9.41 -0.08 19.15
C TRP A 331 -8.12 0.63 18.74
N ILE A 332 -7.85 1.83 19.29
CA ILE A 332 -6.75 2.68 18.87
C ILE A 332 -5.68 2.73 19.97
N ASP A 333 -4.44 2.38 19.62
CA ASP A 333 -3.25 2.64 20.40
C ASP A 333 -2.64 3.96 19.93
N ILE A 334 -2.71 5.01 20.77
CA ILE A 334 -2.68 6.39 20.30
C ILE A 334 -1.28 7.01 20.32
N TYR A 335 -0.62 7.05 21.50
CA TYR A 335 0.57 7.86 21.70
C TYR A 335 1.88 7.13 21.40
N PRO A 336 2.94 7.86 20.97
CA PRO A 336 4.28 7.29 20.87
C PRO A 336 4.82 6.92 22.25
N ARG A 337 5.60 5.85 22.33
CA ARG A 337 6.35 5.44 23.51
C ARG A 337 7.53 4.56 23.13
N GLU A 338 8.46 4.38 24.06
CA GLU A 338 9.62 3.49 23.87
C GLU A 338 9.15 2.07 23.55
N GLY A 339 9.80 1.44 22.57
CA GLY A 339 9.48 0.10 22.09
C GLY A 339 8.31 0.02 21.11
N LYS A 340 7.54 1.09 20.89
CA LYS A 340 6.44 1.12 19.92
C LYS A 340 6.96 1.38 18.51
N THR A 341 6.42 0.64 17.54
CA THR A 341 6.74 0.82 16.11
C THR A 341 6.36 2.23 15.64
N GLY A 342 7.18 2.83 14.77
CA GLY A 342 6.88 4.11 14.14
C GLY A 342 5.83 4.00 13.04
N GLY A 343 5.28 5.15 12.62
CA GLY A 343 4.21 5.22 11.62
C GLY A 343 2.83 4.95 12.21
N ALA A 344 1.91 4.50 11.34
CA ALA A 344 0.55 4.11 11.69
C ALA A 344 0.11 2.92 10.84
N PHE A 345 -0.87 2.17 11.28
CA PHE A 345 -1.52 1.11 10.51
C PHE A 345 -2.87 0.71 11.11
N CYS A 346 -3.72 0.10 10.29
CA CYS A 346 -4.94 -0.56 10.69
C CYS A 346 -4.82 -2.08 10.44
N SER A 347 -5.03 -2.89 11.46
CA SER A 347 -5.05 -4.36 11.38
C SER A 347 -6.46 -4.89 11.57
N PRO A 348 -7.04 -5.59 10.56
CA PRO A 348 -8.32 -6.25 10.74
C PRO A 348 -8.21 -7.44 11.69
N VAL A 349 -9.29 -7.71 12.41
CA VAL A 349 -9.50 -8.93 13.19
C VAL A 349 -10.88 -9.46 12.80
N HIS A 350 -10.92 -10.19 11.69
CA HIS A 350 -12.17 -10.53 11.01
C HIS A 350 -13.12 -11.36 11.85
N PHE A 351 -12.62 -12.37 12.58
CA PHE A 351 -13.48 -13.22 13.42
C PHE A 351 -14.18 -12.43 14.54
N ALA A 352 -13.64 -11.28 14.95
CA ALA A 352 -14.20 -10.44 16.00
C ALA A 352 -14.97 -9.21 15.48
N ASP A 353 -15.06 -9.04 14.16
CA ASP A 353 -15.62 -7.85 13.49
C ASP A 353 -15.04 -6.54 14.07
N ARG A 354 -13.71 -6.51 14.23
CA ARG A 354 -12.95 -5.38 14.78
C ARG A 354 -11.76 -5.05 13.90
N SER A 355 -11.29 -3.82 14.03
CA SER A 355 -10.02 -3.37 13.46
C SER A 355 -9.23 -2.66 14.54
N LEU A 356 -7.95 -3.01 14.68
CA LEU A 356 -7.05 -2.37 15.62
C LEU A 356 -6.17 -1.37 14.89
N VAL A 357 -6.14 -0.15 15.40
CA VAL A 357 -5.40 0.97 14.81
C VAL A 357 -4.22 1.32 15.70
N MET A 358 -3.03 1.43 15.13
CA MET A 358 -1.85 1.94 15.80
C MET A 358 -1.50 3.30 15.21
N THR A 359 -1.27 4.31 16.06
CA THR A 359 -0.80 5.63 15.66
C THR A 359 0.30 6.12 16.60
N ASN A 360 1.00 7.18 16.21
CA ASN A 360 1.97 7.90 17.05
C ASN A 360 1.58 9.37 17.13
N PHE A 361 0.40 9.63 17.69
CA PHE A 361 -0.23 10.95 17.75
C PHE A 361 0.56 11.94 18.61
N THR A 362 0.91 13.09 18.04
CA THR A 362 1.65 14.18 18.68
C THR A 362 0.87 15.50 18.70
N GLY A 363 -0.28 15.54 18.03
CA GLY A 363 -1.21 16.67 18.05
C GLY A 363 -1.22 17.53 16.79
N SER A 364 -0.54 17.13 15.71
CA SER A 364 -0.62 17.85 14.43
C SER A 364 -1.93 17.55 13.69
N PHE A 365 -2.33 18.39 12.74
CA PHE A 365 -3.44 18.08 11.85
C PHE A 365 -3.17 16.84 11.00
N SER A 366 -1.90 16.62 10.63
CA SER A 366 -1.48 15.40 9.93
C SER A 366 -1.78 14.14 10.77
N ASP A 367 -1.59 14.19 12.09
CA ASP A 367 -1.93 13.07 12.97
C ASP A 367 -3.45 12.82 13.02
N VAL A 368 -4.27 13.89 12.98
CA VAL A 368 -5.74 13.76 12.87
C VAL A 368 -6.12 13.10 11.54
N SER A 369 -5.47 13.52 10.44
CA SER A 369 -5.65 12.92 9.11
C SER A 369 -5.22 11.45 9.09
N THR A 370 -4.11 11.11 9.75
CA THR A 370 -3.66 9.72 9.92
C THR A 370 -4.71 8.86 10.65
N ILE A 371 -5.30 9.37 11.73
CA ILE A 371 -6.39 8.65 12.41
C ILE A 371 -7.59 8.46 11.47
N ALA A 372 -7.95 9.49 10.68
CA ALA A 372 -9.03 9.37 9.69
C ALA A 372 -8.74 8.31 8.63
N HIS A 373 -7.49 8.25 8.15
CA HIS A 373 -6.98 7.25 7.21
C HIS A 373 -7.14 5.84 7.76
N GLU A 374 -6.59 5.57 8.94
CA GLU A 374 -6.63 4.23 9.54
C GLU A 374 -8.07 3.80 9.89
N LEU A 375 -8.91 4.74 10.30
CA LEU A 375 -10.33 4.46 10.50
C LEU A 375 -11.09 4.27 9.19
N GLY A 376 -10.57 4.75 8.06
CA GLY A 376 -11.04 4.40 6.73
C GLY A 376 -10.82 2.93 6.41
N HIS A 377 -9.63 2.40 6.68
CA HIS A 377 -9.36 0.97 6.59
C HIS A 377 -10.28 0.16 7.52
N ALA A 378 -10.47 0.62 8.75
CA ALA A 378 -11.37 -0.03 9.69
C ALA A 378 -12.82 -0.07 9.18
N TRP A 379 -13.29 1.00 8.52
CA TRP A 379 -14.60 1.03 7.87
C TRP A 379 -14.68 0.06 6.69
N HIS A 380 -13.61 -0.05 5.88
CA HIS A 380 -13.52 -1.04 4.81
C HIS A 380 -13.67 -2.47 5.37
N ASN A 381 -12.90 -2.80 6.40
CA ASN A 381 -12.98 -4.11 7.07
C ASN A 381 -14.40 -4.39 7.61
N ARG A 382 -15.07 -3.37 8.14
CA ARG A 382 -16.47 -3.45 8.55
C ARG A 382 -17.41 -3.79 7.39
N CYS A 383 -17.15 -3.25 6.19
CA CYS A 383 -17.91 -3.59 4.99
C CYS A 383 -17.69 -5.03 4.53
N LEU A 384 -16.51 -5.61 4.79
CA LEU A 384 -16.17 -7.00 4.47
C LEU A 384 -16.70 -8.00 5.50
N ALA A 385 -17.24 -7.55 6.63
CA ALA A 385 -17.70 -8.42 7.70
C ALA A 385 -18.70 -9.49 7.23
N GLY A 386 -18.49 -10.73 7.69
CA GLY A 386 -19.33 -11.89 7.36
C GLY A 386 -19.11 -12.45 5.95
N LEU A 387 -18.10 -11.99 5.20
CA LEU A 387 -17.62 -12.68 4.01
C LEU A 387 -16.69 -13.84 4.41
N PRO A 388 -16.62 -14.91 3.57
CA PRO A 388 -15.60 -15.95 3.73
C PRO A 388 -14.17 -15.40 3.72
N TYR A 389 -13.25 -16.04 4.45
CA TYR A 389 -11.82 -15.63 4.48
C TYR A 389 -11.19 -15.59 3.09
N SER A 390 -11.60 -16.49 2.18
CA SER A 390 -11.15 -16.47 0.79
C SER A 390 -11.65 -15.29 -0.05
N MET A 391 -12.60 -14.48 0.48
CA MET A 391 -13.27 -13.39 -0.24
C MET A 391 -13.02 -12.00 0.38
N ILE A 392 -12.15 -11.90 1.40
CA ILE A 392 -11.83 -10.62 2.05
C ILE A 392 -10.50 -10.04 1.58
N ASP A 393 -9.69 -10.81 0.85
CA ASP A 393 -8.41 -10.36 0.34
C ASP A 393 -8.59 -9.26 -0.72
N THR A 394 -8.26 -8.03 -0.32
CA THR A 394 -8.38 -6.85 -1.17
C THR A 394 -7.07 -6.64 -1.94
N PRO A 395 -7.10 -6.57 -3.29
CA PRO A 395 -5.89 -6.31 -4.05
C PRO A 395 -5.31 -4.93 -3.70
N MET A 396 -3.97 -4.85 -3.70
CA MET A 396 -3.25 -3.65 -3.26
C MET A 396 -3.75 -2.32 -3.88
N PRO A 397 -4.09 -2.23 -5.18
CA PRO A 397 -4.61 -0.98 -5.75
C PRO A 397 -5.92 -0.49 -5.12
N LEU A 398 -6.77 -1.39 -4.59
CA LEU A 398 -8.03 -1.04 -3.93
C LEU A 398 -7.91 -0.86 -2.42
N ALA A 399 -6.79 -1.27 -1.82
CA ALA A 399 -6.61 -1.27 -0.37
C ALA A 399 -6.76 0.12 0.25
N GLU A 400 -6.28 1.16 -0.46
CA GLU A 400 -6.31 2.55 0.00
C GLU A 400 -7.61 3.31 -0.35
N THR A 401 -8.60 2.64 -0.95
CA THR A 401 -9.83 3.32 -1.39
C THR A 401 -10.56 4.01 -0.25
N ALA A 402 -10.72 3.34 0.88
CA ALA A 402 -11.48 3.87 2.00
C ALA A 402 -10.66 4.82 2.89
N SER A 403 -9.38 4.56 3.05
CA SER A 403 -8.45 5.39 3.84
C SER A 403 -8.28 6.77 3.21
N ILE A 404 -7.93 6.82 1.92
CA ILE A 404 -7.79 8.07 1.17
C ILE A 404 -9.14 8.78 1.00
N PHE A 405 -10.25 8.04 0.83
CA PHE A 405 -11.58 8.65 0.81
C PHE A 405 -11.86 9.43 2.10
N ASN A 406 -11.53 8.85 3.26
CA ASN A 406 -11.71 9.51 4.55
C ASN A 406 -10.83 10.76 4.70
N GLU A 407 -9.58 10.71 4.24
CA GLU A 407 -8.71 11.90 4.21
C GLU A 407 -9.31 13.02 3.33
N GLN A 408 -9.79 12.67 2.14
CA GLN A 408 -10.40 13.66 1.23
C GLN A 408 -11.68 14.24 1.85
N LEU A 409 -12.49 13.43 2.53
CA LEU A 409 -13.68 13.88 3.23
C LEU A 409 -13.32 14.86 4.36
N LEU A 410 -12.32 14.50 5.19
CA LEU A 410 -11.81 15.37 6.26
C LEU A 410 -11.27 16.69 5.69
N ALA A 411 -10.35 16.61 4.73
CA ALA A 411 -9.73 17.78 4.13
C ALA A 411 -10.75 18.71 3.47
N HIS A 412 -11.71 18.16 2.72
CA HIS A 412 -12.77 18.92 2.07
C HIS A 412 -13.62 19.70 3.09
N MET A 413 -13.99 19.05 4.20
CA MET A 413 -14.83 19.69 5.23
C MET A 413 -14.05 20.74 6.03
N VAL A 414 -12.80 20.48 6.36
CA VAL A 414 -11.96 21.43 7.12
C VAL A 414 -11.62 22.66 6.26
N LEU A 415 -11.26 22.46 4.98
CA LEU A 415 -10.93 23.55 4.06
C LEU A 415 -12.08 24.55 3.86
N ARG A 416 -13.33 24.12 4.04
CA ARG A 416 -14.49 25.00 3.87
C ARG A 416 -14.56 26.09 4.95
N ASP A 417 -14.15 25.75 6.16
CA ASP A 417 -14.28 26.60 7.35
C ASP A 417 -12.93 27.24 7.79
N ALA A 418 -11.83 26.88 7.14
CA ALA A 418 -10.47 27.34 7.45
C ALA A 418 -10.19 28.77 6.98
N SER A 419 -9.32 29.49 7.71
CA SER A 419 -8.80 30.80 7.30
C SER A 419 -7.90 30.68 6.06
N PRO A 420 -7.61 31.76 5.31
CA PRO A 420 -6.75 31.72 4.12
C PRO A 420 -5.36 31.10 4.38
N ASP A 421 -4.73 31.40 5.51
CA ASP A 421 -3.41 30.86 5.87
C ASP A 421 -3.47 29.37 6.18
N GLU A 422 -4.50 28.92 6.89
CA GLU A 422 -4.76 27.51 7.14
C GLU A 422 -5.10 26.76 5.83
N GLN A 423 -5.89 27.37 4.95
CA GLN A 423 -6.19 26.81 3.62
C GLN A 423 -4.93 26.63 2.80
N LEU A 424 -4.00 27.59 2.83
CA LEU A 424 -2.72 27.48 2.13
C LEU A 424 -1.89 26.30 2.63
N SER A 425 -1.75 26.17 3.94
CA SER A 425 -0.99 25.07 4.56
C SER A 425 -1.62 23.70 4.27
N LEU A 426 -2.95 23.58 4.43
CA LEU A 426 -3.66 22.33 4.19
C LEU A 426 -3.63 21.91 2.70
N LEU A 427 -3.83 22.88 1.78
CA LEU A 427 -3.75 22.62 0.34
C LEU A 427 -2.34 22.22 -0.08
N GLU A 428 -1.33 22.90 0.46
CA GLU A 428 0.05 22.56 0.13
C GLU A 428 0.43 21.16 0.61
N GLY A 429 0.11 20.80 1.85
CA GLY A 429 0.34 19.46 2.36
C GLY A 429 -0.30 18.38 1.49
N ASN A 430 -1.58 18.53 1.15
CA ASN A 430 -2.30 17.59 0.28
C ASN A 430 -1.72 17.54 -1.15
N LEU A 431 -1.36 18.71 -1.73
CA LEU A 431 -0.80 18.76 -3.08
C LEU A 431 0.63 18.20 -3.13
N MET A 432 1.42 18.38 -2.09
CA MET A 432 2.76 17.79 -1.96
C MET A 432 2.67 16.26 -1.94
N GLU A 433 1.76 15.68 -1.16
CA GLU A 433 1.52 14.24 -1.09
C GLU A 433 0.98 13.71 -2.43
N THR A 434 -0.03 14.37 -3.00
CA THR A 434 -0.57 14.00 -4.32
C THR A 434 0.48 14.11 -5.43
N ASN A 435 1.37 15.10 -5.38
CA ASN A 435 2.49 15.21 -6.33
C ASN A 435 3.46 14.03 -6.21
N GLN A 436 3.73 13.55 -4.98
CA GLN A 436 4.53 12.34 -4.78
C GLN A 436 3.82 11.10 -5.33
N THR A 437 2.52 10.98 -5.08
CA THR A 437 1.76 9.79 -5.47
C THR A 437 1.45 9.75 -6.98
N ILE A 438 1.38 10.89 -7.65
CA ILE A 438 1.08 10.93 -9.10
C ILE A 438 2.34 11.18 -9.93
N VAL A 439 3.07 12.26 -9.67
CA VAL A 439 4.18 12.69 -10.55
C VAL A 439 5.44 11.85 -10.30
N ASP A 440 5.81 11.64 -9.01
CA ASP A 440 6.98 10.81 -8.67
C ASP A 440 6.71 9.33 -9.00
N ILE A 441 5.50 8.82 -8.71
CA ILE A 441 5.13 7.44 -9.08
C ILE A 441 5.15 7.24 -10.59
N TYR A 442 4.69 8.21 -11.39
CA TYR A 442 4.80 8.12 -12.85
C TYR A 442 6.27 8.10 -13.32
N SER A 443 7.14 8.91 -12.70
CA SER A 443 8.59 8.84 -12.91
C SER A 443 9.15 7.46 -12.59
N ARG A 444 8.74 6.89 -11.45
CA ARG A 444 9.18 5.54 -11.04
C ARG A 444 8.72 4.46 -12.01
N TYR A 445 7.48 4.55 -12.49
CA TYR A 445 6.95 3.62 -13.49
C TYR A 445 7.77 3.65 -14.78
N LEU A 446 8.08 4.84 -15.29
CA LEU A 446 8.91 5.02 -16.49
C LEU A 446 10.32 4.44 -16.31
N PHE A 447 10.96 4.79 -15.19
CA PHE A 447 12.29 4.27 -14.86
C PHE A 447 12.31 2.74 -14.76
N GLU A 448 11.39 2.17 -14.00
CA GLU A 448 11.37 0.72 -13.79
C GLU A 448 11.06 -0.05 -15.08
N THR A 449 10.19 0.49 -15.94
CA THR A 449 9.92 -0.05 -17.26
C THR A 449 11.20 -0.09 -18.08
N GLU A 450 11.93 1.02 -18.17
CA GLU A 450 13.19 1.11 -18.92
C GLU A 450 14.25 0.13 -18.39
N VAL A 451 14.39 0.02 -17.07
CA VAL A 451 15.35 -0.91 -16.45
C VAL A 451 15.00 -2.37 -16.76
N ILE A 452 13.73 -2.76 -16.61
CA ILE A 452 13.30 -4.14 -16.88
C ILE A 452 13.45 -4.49 -18.35
N ASP A 453 13.11 -3.56 -19.26
CA ASP A 453 13.22 -3.78 -20.70
C ASP A 453 14.69 -3.88 -21.13
N THR A 454 15.53 -2.92 -20.72
CA THR A 454 16.97 -2.94 -21.02
C THR A 454 17.67 -4.18 -20.46
N ARG A 455 17.19 -4.68 -19.30
CA ARG A 455 17.78 -5.87 -18.66
C ARG A 455 17.58 -7.16 -19.50
N ALA A 456 16.74 -7.12 -20.55
CA ALA A 456 16.66 -8.19 -21.54
C ALA A 456 17.98 -8.35 -22.32
N ASP A 457 18.65 -7.24 -22.60
CA ASP A 457 19.80 -7.16 -23.47
C ASP A 457 21.11 -7.15 -22.67
N HIS A 458 21.19 -6.28 -21.63
CA HIS A 458 22.40 -6.16 -20.80
C HIS A 458 22.09 -5.66 -19.37
N ALA A 459 23.09 -5.72 -18.50
CA ALA A 459 23.07 -5.09 -17.19
C ALA A 459 23.41 -3.61 -17.34
N MET A 460 22.52 -2.72 -16.87
CA MET A 460 22.75 -1.28 -16.94
C MET A 460 23.91 -0.85 -16.04
N SER A 461 24.78 -0.04 -16.57
CA SER A 461 25.82 0.66 -15.82
C SER A 461 25.22 1.72 -14.89
N VAL A 462 26.04 2.22 -13.95
CA VAL A 462 25.64 3.31 -13.04
C VAL A 462 25.20 4.56 -13.83
N ASP A 463 25.92 4.89 -14.90
CA ASP A 463 25.59 6.09 -15.69
C ASP A 463 24.29 5.89 -16.48
N GLU A 464 24.06 4.72 -17.07
CA GLU A 464 22.77 4.41 -17.72
C GLU A 464 21.60 4.47 -16.73
N LEU A 465 21.78 4.01 -15.47
CA LEU A 465 20.74 4.09 -14.44
C LEU A 465 20.46 5.54 -14.03
N LYS A 466 21.49 6.38 -13.89
CA LYS A 466 21.33 7.82 -13.62
C LYS A 466 20.62 8.53 -14.77
N ASP A 467 21.03 8.24 -15.99
CA ASP A 467 20.43 8.85 -17.19
C ASP A 467 18.96 8.43 -17.36
N ALA A 468 18.63 7.14 -17.14
CA ALA A 468 17.26 6.65 -17.16
C ALA A 468 16.40 7.34 -16.10
N MET A 469 16.92 7.51 -14.87
CA MET A 469 16.24 8.22 -13.79
C MET A 469 15.99 9.69 -14.15
N LEU A 470 16.98 10.37 -14.70
CA LEU A 470 16.85 11.78 -15.10
C LEU A 470 15.86 11.95 -16.27
N ARG A 471 15.85 11.01 -17.25
CA ARG A 471 14.83 11.01 -18.32
C ARG A 471 13.42 10.82 -17.76
N ALA A 472 13.25 9.89 -16.80
CA ALA A 472 11.98 9.66 -16.17
C ALA A 472 11.47 10.88 -15.40
N GLN A 473 12.37 11.58 -14.67
CA GLN A 473 12.05 12.85 -14.01
C GLN A 473 11.72 13.96 -15.02
N GLU A 474 12.46 14.06 -16.13
CA GLU A 474 12.16 15.01 -17.20
C GLU A 474 10.76 14.80 -17.76
N ALA A 475 10.39 13.55 -18.07
CA ALA A 475 9.10 13.21 -18.66
C ALA A 475 7.95 13.53 -17.70
N SER A 476 8.11 13.30 -16.40
CA SER A 476 7.05 13.50 -15.40
C SER A 476 7.01 14.93 -14.87
N TYR A 477 8.05 15.38 -14.22
CA TYR A 477 8.14 16.70 -13.59
C TYR A 477 8.33 17.86 -14.58
N GLY A 478 9.03 17.59 -15.71
CA GLY A 478 9.30 18.57 -16.76
C GLY A 478 9.89 19.86 -16.23
N ASP A 479 9.31 20.98 -16.68
CA ASP A 479 9.70 22.34 -16.27
C ASP A 479 9.12 22.77 -14.90
N GLY A 480 8.48 21.87 -14.18
CA GLY A 480 8.10 22.07 -12.78
C GLY A 480 9.31 21.99 -11.84
N LEU A 481 10.31 21.14 -12.17
CA LEU A 481 11.59 21.12 -11.48
C LEU A 481 12.63 21.99 -12.18
N ASP A 482 13.59 22.45 -11.38
CA ASP A 482 14.82 23.05 -11.90
C ASP A 482 15.61 21.98 -12.67
N PRO A 483 15.91 22.18 -13.97
CA PRO A 483 16.57 21.17 -14.81
C PRO A 483 17.98 20.79 -14.33
N GLU A 484 18.66 21.70 -13.59
CA GLU A 484 20.01 21.49 -13.09
C GLU A 484 20.03 20.84 -11.69
N ILE A 485 18.90 20.84 -10.98
CA ILE A 485 18.80 20.35 -9.60
C ILE A 485 17.73 19.24 -9.51
N ARG A 486 18.02 18.12 -10.19
CA ARG A 486 17.27 16.86 -10.13
C ARG A 486 18.02 15.82 -9.32
N HIS A 487 17.40 14.69 -9.04
CA HIS A 487 17.97 13.66 -8.18
C HIS A 487 18.36 12.39 -8.96
N PRO A 488 19.62 12.26 -9.45
CA PRO A 488 20.03 11.13 -10.29
C PRO A 488 20.08 9.78 -9.57
N TYR A 489 19.99 9.75 -8.24
CA TYR A 489 20.06 8.53 -7.42
C TYR A 489 18.74 8.08 -6.81
N MET A 490 17.58 8.60 -7.27
CA MET A 490 16.29 8.13 -6.76
C MET A 490 16.09 6.62 -6.95
N TRP A 491 16.77 6.02 -7.92
CA TRP A 491 16.79 4.57 -8.10
C TRP A 491 17.52 3.83 -6.95
N ALA A 492 18.55 4.41 -6.36
CA ALA A 492 19.27 3.81 -5.23
C ALA A 492 18.50 3.96 -3.91
N CYS A 493 17.82 5.10 -3.73
CA CYS A 493 17.15 5.40 -2.47
C CYS A 493 15.82 4.66 -2.26
N LYS A 494 15.13 4.23 -3.32
CA LYS A 494 13.80 3.60 -3.21
C LYS A 494 13.91 2.08 -3.13
N SER A 495 13.62 1.51 -1.95
CA SER A 495 13.63 0.06 -1.71
C SER A 495 12.70 -0.72 -2.65
N HIS A 496 11.61 -0.11 -3.09
CA HIS A 496 10.59 -0.72 -3.96
C HIS A 496 11.14 -1.34 -5.25
N TYR A 497 12.30 -0.87 -5.75
CA TYR A 497 12.91 -1.45 -6.95
C TYR A 497 13.66 -2.76 -6.69
N TYR A 498 13.97 -3.08 -5.42
CA TYR A 498 14.92 -4.13 -5.05
C TYR A 498 14.23 -5.41 -4.54
N SER A 499 13.09 -5.75 -5.11
CA SER A 499 12.40 -7.01 -4.87
C SER A 499 12.22 -7.76 -6.18
N SER A 500 12.49 -9.06 -6.20
CA SER A 500 12.17 -9.93 -7.33
C SER A 500 10.71 -10.41 -7.29
N GLY A 501 10.10 -10.46 -6.11
CA GLY A 501 8.72 -10.88 -5.92
C GLY A 501 7.70 -9.76 -6.18
N TYR A 502 8.08 -8.50 -5.94
CA TYR A 502 7.21 -7.33 -6.14
C TYR A 502 7.86 -6.38 -7.12
N ASN A 503 7.35 -6.30 -8.33
CA ASN A 503 7.80 -5.36 -9.34
C ASN A 503 6.71 -4.33 -9.61
N PHE A 504 7.09 -3.18 -10.15
CA PHE A 504 6.17 -2.07 -10.37
C PHE A 504 5.38 -1.69 -9.11
N TYR A 505 6.01 -1.85 -7.95
CA TYR A 505 5.44 -1.45 -6.67
C TYR A 505 5.43 0.08 -6.55
N ASN A 506 4.74 0.69 -7.50
CA ASN A 506 4.65 2.12 -7.75
C ASN A 506 3.25 2.51 -8.25
N PHE A 507 2.81 2.04 -9.44
CA PHE A 507 1.50 2.41 -9.99
C PHE A 507 0.30 2.04 -9.09
N PRO A 508 0.32 1.01 -8.23
CA PRO A 508 -0.79 0.76 -7.31
C PRO A 508 -1.07 1.93 -6.36
N TYR A 509 -0.05 2.69 -5.96
CA TYR A 509 -0.24 3.90 -5.15
C TYR A 509 -0.97 5.00 -5.93
N ALA A 510 -0.54 5.27 -7.17
CA ALA A 510 -1.22 6.23 -8.03
C ALA A 510 -2.66 5.80 -8.35
N PHE A 511 -2.88 4.49 -8.53
CA PHE A 511 -4.20 3.94 -8.71
C PHE A 511 -5.08 4.19 -7.47
N GLY A 512 -4.63 3.82 -6.28
CA GLY A 512 -5.37 3.99 -5.02
C GLY A 512 -5.76 5.44 -4.78
N GLU A 513 -4.80 6.36 -4.95
CA GLU A 513 -5.00 7.80 -4.82
C GLU A 513 -6.07 8.32 -5.79
N LEU A 514 -5.93 8.02 -7.08
CA LEU A 514 -6.87 8.51 -8.10
C LEU A 514 -8.22 7.82 -8.03
N PHE A 515 -8.25 6.52 -7.73
CA PHE A 515 -9.50 5.78 -7.57
C PHE A 515 -10.31 6.33 -6.40
N ALA A 516 -9.70 6.51 -5.23
CA ALA A 516 -10.35 7.08 -4.06
C ALA A 516 -10.87 8.50 -4.32
N LYS A 517 -10.08 9.36 -5.00
CA LYS A 517 -10.52 10.71 -5.38
C LYS A 517 -11.65 10.68 -6.41
N GLY A 518 -11.64 9.73 -7.34
CA GLY A 518 -12.75 9.53 -8.29
C GLY A 518 -14.04 9.08 -7.61
N VAL A 519 -13.92 8.15 -6.66
CA VAL A 519 -15.04 7.72 -5.80
C VAL A 519 -15.55 8.89 -4.96
N PHE A 520 -14.64 9.71 -4.41
CA PHE A 520 -15.02 10.92 -3.68
C PHE A 520 -15.72 11.96 -4.56
N ALA A 521 -15.26 12.15 -5.80
CA ALA A 521 -15.94 13.03 -6.77
C ALA A 521 -17.36 12.55 -7.08
N GLN A 522 -17.61 11.24 -7.16
CA GLN A 522 -18.96 10.68 -7.26
C GLN A 522 -19.82 11.02 -6.04
N TYR A 523 -19.26 10.95 -4.85
CA TYR A 523 -19.96 11.36 -3.63
C TYR A 523 -20.33 12.86 -3.65
N LEU A 524 -19.43 13.73 -4.07
CA LEU A 524 -19.72 15.17 -4.18
C LEU A 524 -20.88 15.47 -5.17
N GLN A 525 -21.03 14.66 -6.21
CA GLN A 525 -22.11 14.81 -7.19
C GLN A 525 -23.46 14.24 -6.70
N LYS A 526 -23.44 13.06 -6.04
CA LYS A 526 -24.63 12.29 -5.68
C LYS A 526 -25.09 12.49 -4.23
N GLY A 527 -24.20 13.05 -3.39
CA GLY A 527 -24.48 13.24 -1.96
C GLY A 527 -24.74 11.91 -1.23
N ALA A 528 -25.62 11.95 -0.24
CA ALA A 528 -25.96 10.78 0.60
C ALA A 528 -26.51 9.58 -0.19
N ALA A 529 -27.04 9.79 -1.40
CA ALA A 529 -27.51 8.69 -2.26
C ALA A 529 -26.38 7.76 -2.73
N PHE A 530 -25.12 8.22 -2.67
CA PHE A 530 -23.95 7.43 -3.03
C PHE A 530 -23.49 6.47 -1.92
N VAL A 531 -23.85 6.69 -0.67
CA VAL A 531 -23.37 5.88 0.49
C VAL A 531 -23.62 4.38 0.33
N PRO A 532 -24.79 3.90 -0.12
CA PRO A 532 -24.99 2.47 -0.36
C PRO A 532 -24.09 1.90 -1.46
N ASP A 533 -23.81 2.67 -2.52
CA ASP A 533 -22.92 2.28 -3.61
C ASP A 533 -21.48 2.18 -3.08
N TYR A 534 -21.04 3.14 -2.28
CA TYR A 534 -19.73 3.13 -1.65
C TYR A 534 -19.52 1.89 -0.75
N CYS A 535 -20.48 1.58 0.12
CA CYS A 535 -20.38 0.39 0.97
C CYS A 535 -20.39 -0.92 0.13
N ARG A 536 -21.16 -0.96 -0.97
CA ARG A 536 -21.17 -2.10 -1.90
C ARG A 536 -19.82 -2.24 -2.61
N LEU A 537 -19.22 -1.13 -3.08
CA LEU A 537 -17.89 -1.10 -3.67
C LEU A 537 -16.86 -1.73 -2.72
N LEU A 538 -16.78 -1.23 -1.48
CA LEU A 538 -15.85 -1.73 -0.48
C LEU A 538 -16.08 -3.22 -0.18
N ARG A 539 -17.34 -3.65 -0.05
CA ARG A 539 -17.69 -5.05 0.22
C ARG A 539 -17.27 -5.98 -0.92
N SER A 540 -17.18 -5.49 -2.15
CA SER A 540 -16.83 -6.31 -3.32
C SER A 540 -15.34 -6.38 -3.63
N CYS A 541 -14.48 -5.66 -2.90
CA CYS A 541 -13.04 -5.55 -3.22
C CYS A 541 -12.31 -6.89 -3.29
N GLY A 542 -12.70 -7.88 -2.49
CA GLY A 542 -12.12 -9.23 -2.52
C GLY A 542 -12.83 -10.21 -3.46
N SER A 543 -13.87 -9.78 -4.19
CA SER A 543 -14.81 -10.67 -4.89
C SER A 543 -14.78 -10.55 -6.42
N GLY A 544 -13.78 -9.85 -6.99
CA GLY A 544 -13.70 -9.63 -8.43
C GLY A 544 -12.39 -8.99 -8.85
N THR A 545 -12.21 -8.86 -10.16
CA THR A 545 -11.16 -8.02 -10.70
C THR A 545 -11.46 -6.55 -10.38
N ILE A 546 -10.44 -5.69 -10.45
CA ILE A 546 -10.61 -4.23 -10.23
C ILE A 546 -11.72 -3.66 -11.13
N ALA A 547 -11.78 -4.11 -12.38
CA ALA A 547 -12.81 -3.67 -13.32
C ALA A 547 -14.22 -4.14 -12.91
N ASP A 548 -14.37 -5.37 -12.42
CA ASP A 548 -15.65 -5.91 -11.95
C ASP A 548 -16.13 -5.16 -10.70
N VAL A 549 -15.22 -4.93 -9.75
CA VAL A 549 -15.50 -4.19 -8.52
C VAL A 549 -15.99 -2.78 -8.83
N ALA A 550 -15.28 -2.05 -9.69
CA ALA A 550 -15.66 -0.71 -10.12
C ALA A 550 -17.00 -0.69 -10.89
N ALA A 551 -17.19 -1.64 -11.82
CA ALA A 551 -18.41 -1.76 -12.61
C ALA A 551 -19.66 -2.04 -11.75
N SER A 552 -19.51 -2.69 -10.58
CA SER A 552 -20.59 -2.97 -9.64
C SER A 552 -21.30 -1.70 -9.14
N VAL A 553 -20.64 -0.55 -9.23
CA VAL A 553 -21.17 0.78 -8.84
C VAL A 553 -21.22 1.76 -10.01
N GLY A 554 -21.12 1.23 -11.24
CA GLY A 554 -21.24 2.05 -12.46
C GLY A 554 -19.98 2.86 -12.81
N ILE A 555 -18.81 2.44 -12.32
CA ILE A 555 -17.51 3.05 -12.65
C ILE A 555 -16.82 2.18 -13.71
N ASP A 556 -16.41 2.80 -14.82
CA ASP A 556 -15.59 2.15 -15.85
C ASP A 556 -14.13 2.63 -15.74
N VAL A 557 -13.29 1.81 -15.10
CA VAL A 557 -11.86 2.11 -14.90
C VAL A 557 -11.01 1.96 -16.16
N ARG A 558 -11.54 1.30 -17.21
CA ARG A 558 -10.90 1.20 -18.52
C ARG A 558 -11.10 2.45 -19.37
N ASN A 559 -12.04 3.33 -18.97
CA ASN A 559 -12.28 4.59 -19.63
C ASN A 559 -11.41 5.70 -18.99
N PRO A 560 -10.55 6.41 -19.74
CA PRO A 560 -9.75 7.53 -19.23
C PRO A 560 -10.58 8.65 -18.58
N ASP A 561 -11.86 8.80 -18.93
CA ASP A 561 -12.71 9.87 -18.39
C ASP A 561 -12.95 9.74 -16.88
N PHE A 562 -12.99 8.52 -16.34
CA PHE A 562 -13.05 8.32 -14.90
C PHE A 562 -11.81 8.93 -14.21
N TRP A 563 -10.62 8.63 -14.72
CA TRP A 563 -9.35 9.14 -14.20
C TRP A 563 -9.20 10.65 -14.39
N ARG A 564 -9.70 11.19 -15.50
CA ARG A 564 -9.77 12.64 -15.73
C ARG A 564 -10.63 13.31 -14.68
N SER A 565 -11.77 12.72 -14.30
CA SER A 565 -12.63 13.28 -13.25
C SER A 565 -11.95 13.37 -11.89
N SER A 566 -11.14 12.36 -11.55
CA SER A 566 -10.30 12.35 -10.35
C SER A 566 -9.25 13.48 -10.39
N LEU A 567 -8.60 13.64 -11.53
CA LEU A 567 -7.55 14.64 -11.74
C LEU A 567 -8.12 16.06 -11.88
N GLU A 568 -9.36 16.25 -12.33
CA GLU A 568 -10.05 17.56 -12.30
C GLU A 568 -10.28 18.02 -10.85
N PHE A 569 -10.58 17.09 -9.93
CA PHE A 569 -10.66 17.42 -8.51
C PHE A 569 -9.30 17.92 -7.97
N VAL A 570 -8.20 17.23 -8.29
CA VAL A 570 -6.84 17.66 -7.94
C VAL A 570 -6.50 19.00 -8.55
N LYS A 571 -6.83 19.20 -9.83
CA LYS A 571 -6.62 20.47 -10.54
C LYS A 571 -7.35 21.62 -9.85
N GLY A 572 -8.55 21.40 -9.34
CA GLY A 572 -9.29 22.39 -8.56
C GLY A 572 -8.52 22.86 -7.32
N ASN A 573 -7.87 21.92 -6.60
CA ASN A 573 -7.01 22.25 -5.47
C ASN A 573 -5.74 23.01 -5.92
N ILE A 574 -5.14 22.65 -7.05
CA ILE A 574 -4.00 23.36 -7.65
C ILE A 574 -4.40 24.79 -8.01
N ASP A 575 -5.58 24.98 -8.63
CA ASP A 575 -6.09 26.30 -8.99
C ASP A 575 -6.23 27.20 -7.75
N LYS A 576 -6.84 26.66 -6.69
CA LYS A 576 -7.00 27.37 -5.42
C LYS A 576 -5.67 27.70 -4.76
N PHE A 577 -4.71 26.76 -4.73
CA PHE A 577 -3.35 27.03 -4.23
C PHE A 577 -2.68 28.16 -5.00
N CYS A 578 -2.71 28.10 -6.34
CA CYS A 578 -2.14 29.14 -7.20
C CYS A 578 -2.80 30.51 -7.05
N GLU A 579 -4.05 30.57 -6.61
CA GLU A 579 -4.74 31.84 -6.28
C GLU A 579 -4.27 32.42 -4.95
N LEU A 580 -4.07 31.56 -3.94
CA LEU A 580 -3.62 31.99 -2.61
C LEU A 580 -2.18 32.51 -2.60
N VAL A 581 -1.32 32.06 -3.53
CA VAL A 581 0.11 32.44 -3.59
C VAL A 581 0.43 33.53 -4.64
N LYS A 582 -0.59 34.15 -5.25
CA LYS A 582 -0.42 35.31 -6.17
C LYS A 582 -0.02 36.56 -5.41
#